data_d1aec5c9efcc5dc51587c3c4d66c485a
#
_entry.id   d1aec5c9efcc5dc51587c3c4d66c485a
#
_cell.length_a   1.000
_cell.length_b   1.000
_cell.length_c   1.000
_cell.angle_alpha   90.00
_cell.angle_beta   90.00
_cell.angle_gamma   90.00
#
_symmetry.space_group_name_H-M   'P 1'
#
loop_
_entity.id
_entity.type
_entity.pdbx_description
1 polymer ?
#
loop_
_entity_poly.entity_id
_entity_poly.type
_entity_poly.pdbx_seq_one_letter_code
_entity_poly.pdbx_strand_id
1 'polypeptide(L)'
;MTSEAVNHFKQSSIVLADRLFLTMTALAEIKKHNDLSEYRLDMVTKCKSNVVAYTKPVARKGRGRPRKKGRAFHLNRFFNQKDRFRKTTMKMYGIEKEVYYHACNLLWGHGTFYELRFVLVAYDNVTSILASTDLTMSAEEIISLYEKRFRIEHLFRSLKQYYGGFSYHFWTKAMPRLNRYKKKTDPDPLSQVTDPKERKRIIETLRATEMYLFIANIAIGITMIISIRYDIDPTEFRYQRTPVKKKPSEDNIQCYLRKWLFCNLTTEAGKSINSAIISNKHCPNQCAQL
;
A
#
# COMPACT_ATOMS: atom_id res chain seq x y z
N MET A 1 6.79 3.92 12.12
CA MET A 1 6.65 4.38 10.71
C MET A 1 5.24 4.89 10.40
N THR A 2 4.17 4.06 10.35
CA THR A 2 2.82 4.55 9.97
C THR A 2 2.27 5.56 10.96
N SER A 3 2.40 5.31 12.25
CA SER A 3 2.01 6.24 13.33
C SER A 3 2.78 7.56 13.28
N GLU A 4 4.06 7.52 12.99
CA GLU A 4 4.91 8.69 12.82
C GLU A 4 4.50 9.52 11.60
N ALA A 5 4.17 8.86 10.48
CA ALA A 5 3.68 9.54 9.29
C ALA A 5 2.36 10.27 9.57
N VAL A 6 1.40 9.63 10.27
CA VAL A 6 0.12 10.25 10.64
C VAL A 6 0.34 11.51 11.47
N ASN A 7 1.23 11.45 12.47
CA ASN A 7 1.54 12.59 13.33
C ASN A 7 2.31 13.68 12.57
N HIS A 8 3.22 13.29 11.65
CA HIS A 8 3.98 14.24 10.84
C HIS A 8 3.06 15.02 9.89
N PHE A 9 2.15 14.34 9.19
CA PHE A 9 1.21 14.99 8.28
C PHE A 9 0.01 15.64 8.97
N LYS A 10 -0.16 15.45 10.28
CA LYS A 10 -1.28 15.97 11.06
C LYS A 10 -2.63 15.65 10.42
N GLN A 11 -2.81 14.42 9.98
CA GLN A 11 -4.00 13.98 9.27
C GLN A 11 -4.38 12.55 9.63
N SER A 12 -5.64 12.35 10.01
CA SER A 12 -6.20 11.01 10.21
C SER A 12 -6.08 10.18 8.93
N SER A 13 -5.68 8.94 9.06
CA SER A 13 -5.30 8.11 7.92
C SER A 13 -5.82 6.68 8.04
N ILE A 14 -6.04 6.03 6.91
CA ILE A 14 -6.45 4.63 6.83
C ILE A 14 -5.37 3.84 6.10
N VAL A 15 -4.84 2.82 6.74
CA VAL A 15 -3.88 1.88 6.14
C VAL A 15 -4.63 0.75 5.45
N LEU A 16 -4.37 0.59 4.15
CA LEU A 16 -4.88 -0.55 3.39
C LEU A 16 -3.83 -1.66 3.41
N ALA A 17 -4.08 -2.70 4.18
CA ALA A 17 -3.12 -3.75 4.46
C ALA A 17 -3.49 -5.09 3.83
N ASP A 18 -2.51 -5.95 3.57
CA ASP A 18 -2.76 -7.33 3.16
C ASP A 18 -3.13 -8.18 4.39
N ARG A 19 -3.70 -9.36 4.15
CA ARG A 19 -4.16 -10.33 5.17
C ARG A 19 -3.10 -10.70 6.21
N LEU A 20 -1.82 -10.56 5.88
CA LEU A 20 -0.71 -10.87 6.78
C LEU A 20 -0.56 -9.82 7.90
N PHE A 21 -1.08 -8.62 7.70
CA PHE A 21 -0.97 -7.53 8.66
C PHE A 21 -2.10 -7.52 9.69
N LEU A 22 -3.14 -8.35 9.55
CA LEU A 22 -4.12 -8.53 10.60
C LEU A 22 -3.50 -9.36 11.74
N THR A 23 -2.80 -8.68 12.63
CA THR A 23 -2.11 -9.26 13.78
C THR A 23 -2.49 -8.56 15.07
N MET A 24 -2.32 -9.25 16.20
CA MET A 24 -2.56 -8.65 17.51
C MET A 24 -1.65 -7.46 17.79
N THR A 25 -0.40 -7.54 17.33
CA THR A 25 0.59 -6.45 17.47
C THR A 25 0.15 -5.22 16.70
N ALA A 26 -0.28 -5.37 15.43
CA ALA A 26 -0.75 -4.24 14.64
C ALA A 26 -1.97 -3.55 15.26
N LEU A 27 -2.95 -4.33 15.75
CA LEU A 27 -4.13 -3.78 16.41
C LEU A 27 -3.79 -3.10 17.74
N ALA A 28 -2.84 -3.64 18.51
CA ALA A 28 -2.36 -3.01 19.73
C ALA A 28 -1.68 -1.65 19.45
N GLU A 29 -0.84 -1.58 18.42
CA GLU A 29 -0.17 -0.34 18.02
C GLU A 29 -1.15 0.71 17.49
N ILE A 30 -2.13 0.30 16.67
CA ILE A 30 -3.20 1.20 16.19
C ILE A 30 -3.99 1.76 17.38
N LYS A 31 -4.40 0.90 18.32
CA LYS A 31 -5.10 1.34 19.52
C LYS A 31 -4.26 2.29 20.34
N LYS A 32 -3.01 1.94 20.62
CA LYS A 32 -2.08 2.79 21.38
C LYS A 32 -1.90 4.17 20.71
N HIS A 33 -1.77 4.20 19.37
CA HIS A 33 -1.68 5.44 18.64
C HIS A 33 -2.96 6.28 18.81
N ASN A 34 -4.15 5.69 18.65
CA ASN A 34 -5.42 6.37 18.75
C ASN A 34 -5.75 6.83 20.19
N ASP A 35 -5.19 6.16 21.20
CA ASP A 35 -5.32 6.57 22.60
C ASP A 35 -4.42 7.77 22.95
N LEU A 36 -3.35 8.02 22.19
CA LEU A 36 -2.33 9.05 22.46
C LEU A 36 -2.33 10.22 21.45
N SER A 37 -2.88 10.05 20.26
CA SER A 37 -2.81 11.02 19.17
C SER A 37 -4.18 11.64 18.88
N GLU A 38 -4.18 12.92 18.53
CA GLU A 38 -5.35 13.63 18.00
C GLU A 38 -5.79 13.09 16.63
N TYR A 39 -4.83 12.61 15.84
CA TYR A 39 -5.06 12.10 14.49
C TYR A 39 -5.22 10.59 14.50
N ARG A 40 -6.36 10.11 14.04
CA ARG A 40 -6.68 8.69 14.03
C ARG A 40 -5.91 7.92 12.96
N LEU A 41 -5.53 6.72 13.33
CA LEU A 41 -4.98 5.70 12.44
C LEU A 41 -5.94 4.51 12.44
N ASP A 42 -6.53 4.22 11.29
CA ASP A 42 -7.36 3.04 11.10
C ASP A 42 -6.76 2.10 10.06
N MET A 43 -7.23 0.86 10.03
CA MET A 43 -6.74 -0.16 9.10
C MET A 43 -7.92 -0.88 8.45
N VAL A 44 -7.85 -1.01 7.12
CA VAL A 44 -8.71 -1.92 6.34
C VAL A 44 -7.85 -3.03 5.77
N THR A 45 -8.24 -4.28 6.01
CA THR A 45 -7.47 -5.45 5.59
C THR A 45 -8.37 -6.61 5.18
N LYS A 46 -7.81 -7.53 4.39
CA LYS A 46 -8.45 -8.81 4.08
C LYS A 46 -8.15 -9.83 5.18
N CYS A 47 -9.13 -10.61 5.57
CA CYS A 47 -8.97 -11.70 6.52
C CYS A 47 -8.60 -13.01 5.81
N LYS A 48 -8.09 -13.96 6.58
CA LYS A 48 -7.99 -15.36 6.15
C LYS A 48 -9.40 -15.95 5.98
N SER A 49 -9.59 -16.87 5.02
CA SER A 49 -10.90 -17.49 4.78
C SER A 49 -11.46 -18.25 5.98
N ASN A 50 -10.58 -18.78 6.84
CA ASN A 50 -10.95 -19.50 8.05
C ASN A 50 -11.02 -18.62 9.31
N VAL A 51 -11.15 -17.30 9.16
CA VAL A 51 -11.21 -16.38 10.28
C VAL A 51 -12.38 -16.71 11.20
N VAL A 52 -12.11 -16.70 12.52
CA VAL A 52 -13.09 -16.87 13.58
C VAL A 52 -13.19 -15.57 14.36
N ALA A 53 -14.41 -15.08 14.52
CA ALA A 53 -14.74 -13.91 15.31
C ALA A 53 -15.75 -14.26 16.41
N TYR A 54 -15.93 -13.38 17.38
CA TYR A 54 -16.73 -13.66 18.57
C TYR A 54 -17.74 -12.54 18.82
N THR A 55 -18.89 -12.87 19.37
CA THR A 55 -19.78 -11.85 19.93
C THR A 55 -19.19 -11.23 21.19
N LYS A 56 -19.69 -10.07 21.57
CA LYS A 56 -19.44 -9.52 22.90
C LYS A 56 -19.92 -10.52 23.96
N PRO A 57 -19.20 -10.63 25.09
CA PRO A 57 -19.62 -11.50 26.16
C PRO A 57 -20.92 -10.98 26.79
N VAL A 58 -21.82 -11.89 27.09
CA VAL A 58 -23.01 -11.57 27.89
C VAL A 58 -22.61 -11.55 29.37
N ALA A 59 -22.96 -10.48 30.07
CA ALA A 59 -22.72 -10.37 31.49
C ALA A 59 -23.43 -11.51 32.23
N ARG A 60 -22.71 -12.24 33.07
CA ARG A 60 -23.29 -13.24 33.98
C ARG A 60 -23.20 -12.74 35.40
N LYS A 61 -24.33 -12.81 36.13
CA LYS A 61 -24.35 -12.64 37.60
C LYS A 61 -23.76 -13.93 38.21
N GLY A 62 -22.63 -13.85 38.92
CA GLY A 62 -22.02 -15.00 39.59
C GLY A 62 -20.56 -14.76 39.95
N ARG A 63 -20.00 -15.63 40.81
CA ARG A 63 -18.57 -15.59 41.19
C ARG A 63 -17.71 -16.07 40.01
N GLY A 64 -16.55 -15.47 39.79
CA GLY A 64 -15.57 -15.87 38.83
C GLY A 64 -15.12 -14.75 37.88
N ARG A 65 -14.05 -15.01 37.10
CA ARG A 65 -13.54 -14.02 36.17
C ARG A 65 -14.53 -13.79 35.00
N PRO A 66 -14.86 -12.55 34.67
CA PRO A 66 -15.73 -12.23 33.54
C PRO A 66 -15.20 -12.81 32.21
N ARG A 67 -16.11 -13.31 31.39
CA ARG A 67 -15.75 -13.80 30.05
C ARG A 67 -15.25 -12.66 29.18
N LYS A 68 -14.14 -12.85 28.49
CA LYS A 68 -13.59 -11.85 27.56
C LYS A 68 -14.24 -11.89 26.17
N LYS A 69 -14.93 -12.97 25.81
CA LYS A 69 -15.58 -13.20 24.50
C LYS A 69 -16.85 -14.01 24.65
N GLY A 70 -17.77 -13.83 23.72
CA GLY A 70 -19.01 -14.60 23.63
C GLY A 70 -18.89 -15.79 22.68
N ARG A 71 -19.96 -16.04 21.91
CA ARG A 71 -20.08 -17.16 20.96
C ARG A 71 -19.10 -16.98 19.78
N ALA A 72 -18.45 -18.06 19.36
CA ALA A 72 -17.57 -18.10 18.19
C ALA A 72 -18.36 -18.25 16.89
N PHE A 73 -17.94 -17.53 15.86
CA PHE A 73 -18.45 -17.62 14.49
C PHE A 73 -17.32 -17.82 13.51
N HIS A 74 -17.41 -18.87 12.68
CA HIS A 74 -16.61 -19.01 11.48
C HIS A 74 -17.23 -18.15 10.37
N LEU A 75 -16.60 -17.04 10.02
CA LEU A 75 -17.23 -16.04 9.15
C LEU A 75 -17.50 -16.57 7.74
N ASN A 76 -16.70 -17.49 7.24
CA ASN A 76 -16.93 -18.11 5.93
C ASN A 76 -18.27 -18.86 5.80
N ARG A 77 -18.81 -19.37 6.94
CA ARG A 77 -20.12 -20.06 6.92
C ARG A 77 -21.29 -19.12 6.63
N PHE A 78 -21.12 -17.82 6.81
CA PHE A 78 -22.16 -16.84 6.50
C PHE A 78 -22.44 -16.75 4.99
N PHE A 79 -21.47 -17.07 4.12
CA PHE A 79 -21.70 -17.10 2.66
C PHE A 79 -22.77 -18.11 2.22
N ASN A 80 -23.07 -19.10 3.06
CA ASN A 80 -24.19 -20.04 2.82
C ASN A 80 -25.56 -19.45 3.17
N GLN A 81 -25.61 -18.29 3.83
CA GLN A 81 -26.84 -17.65 4.32
C GLN A 81 -27.13 -16.42 3.44
N LYS A 82 -27.53 -16.65 2.18
CA LYS A 82 -27.72 -15.61 1.16
C LYS A 82 -28.69 -14.51 1.59
N ASP A 83 -29.70 -14.83 2.37
CA ASP A 83 -30.73 -13.89 2.84
C ASP A 83 -30.16 -12.77 3.72
N ARG A 84 -28.97 -12.93 4.28
CA ARG A 84 -28.30 -11.90 5.07
C ARG A 84 -27.54 -10.88 4.25
N PHE A 85 -27.32 -11.18 2.98
CA PHE A 85 -26.53 -10.32 2.10
C PHE A 85 -27.41 -9.25 1.46
N ARG A 86 -26.91 -8.01 1.52
CA ARG A 86 -27.49 -6.90 0.75
C ARG A 86 -26.84 -6.86 -0.61
N LYS A 87 -27.64 -6.56 -1.63
CA LYS A 87 -27.18 -6.35 -3.00
C LYS A 87 -26.96 -4.86 -3.23
N THR A 88 -25.84 -4.52 -3.83
CA THR A 88 -25.54 -3.16 -4.30
C THR A 88 -24.82 -3.21 -5.64
N THR A 89 -24.91 -2.15 -6.41
CA THR A 89 -24.10 -1.96 -7.62
C THR A 89 -23.01 -0.96 -7.31
N MET A 90 -21.76 -1.33 -7.54
CA MET A 90 -20.63 -0.43 -7.29
C MET A 90 -19.55 -0.62 -8.35
N LYS A 91 -18.77 0.44 -8.57
CA LYS A 91 -17.67 0.41 -9.51
C LYS A 91 -16.47 -0.28 -8.85
N MET A 92 -16.09 -1.43 -9.40
CA MET A 92 -14.92 -2.20 -8.98
C MET A 92 -13.95 -2.38 -10.16
N TYR A 93 -12.69 -2.03 -9.96
CA TYR A 93 -11.64 -2.09 -11.00
C TYR A 93 -12.05 -1.36 -12.31
N GLY A 94 -12.80 -0.27 -12.17
CA GLY A 94 -13.25 0.53 -13.31
C GLY A 94 -14.53 0.05 -13.99
N ILE A 95 -15.11 -1.08 -13.59
CA ILE A 95 -16.31 -1.71 -14.15
C ILE A 95 -17.41 -1.72 -13.09
N GLU A 96 -18.64 -1.42 -13.47
CA GLU A 96 -19.80 -1.59 -12.60
C GLU A 96 -20.10 -3.08 -12.40
N LYS A 97 -20.20 -3.47 -11.13
CA LYS A 97 -20.46 -4.86 -10.73
C LYS A 97 -21.54 -4.94 -9.69
N GLU A 98 -22.31 -6.00 -9.74
CA GLU A 98 -23.22 -6.39 -8.67
C GLU A 98 -22.42 -7.03 -7.54
N VAL A 99 -22.52 -6.46 -6.35
CA VAL A 99 -21.81 -6.90 -5.16
C VAL A 99 -22.82 -7.25 -4.07
N TYR A 100 -22.66 -8.42 -3.50
CA TYR A 100 -23.42 -8.87 -2.34
C TYR A 100 -22.55 -8.75 -1.11
N TYR A 101 -23.03 -8.10 -0.06
CA TYR A 101 -22.26 -7.96 1.17
C TYR A 101 -23.09 -8.15 2.43
N HIS A 102 -22.41 -8.57 3.49
CA HIS A 102 -22.95 -8.61 4.84
C HIS A 102 -21.93 -7.98 5.81
N ALA A 103 -22.37 -7.00 6.62
CA ALA A 103 -21.51 -6.31 7.56
C ALA A 103 -21.93 -6.62 9.01
N CYS A 104 -20.96 -6.86 9.87
CA CYS A 104 -21.19 -7.10 11.29
C CYS A 104 -19.97 -6.67 12.12
N ASN A 105 -20.24 -6.19 13.35
CA ASN A 105 -19.18 -5.84 14.31
C ASN A 105 -19.02 -7.01 15.29
N LEU A 106 -17.81 -7.57 15.32
CA LEU A 106 -17.47 -8.73 16.14
C LEU A 106 -16.10 -8.56 16.77
N LEU A 107 -15.86 -9.28 17.85
CA LEU A 107 -14.56 -9.33 18.51
C LEU A 107 -13.62 -10.28 17.76
N TRP A 108 -12.39 -9.86 17.57
CA TRP A 108 -11.32 -10.70 17.04
C TRP A 108 -10.06 -10.59 17.89
N GLY A 109 -9.35 -11.69 18.05
CA GLY A 109 -8.09 -11.71 18.77
C GLY A 109 -7.83 -13.02 19.51
N HIS A 110 -6.69 -13.03 20.20
CA HIS A 110 -6.24 -14.12 21.07
C HIS A 110 -5.68 -13.55 22.37
N GLY A 111 -6.24 -13.97 23.52
CA GLY A 111 -5.90 -13.41 24.84
C GLY A 111 -6.49 -12.01 25.08
N THR A 112 -6.23 -11.07 24.20
CA THR A 112 -6.91 -9.76 24.09
C THR A 112 -7.81 -9.78 22.85
N PHE A 113 -8.93 -9.04 22.93
CA PHE A 113 -9.92 -9.00 21.86
C PHE A 113 -10.18 -7.54 21.47
N TYR A 114 -10.20 -7.29 20.16
CA TYR A 114 -10.53 -6.00 19.56
C TYR A 114 -11.84 -6.14 18.80
N GLU A 115 -12.71 -5.14 18.91
CA GLU A 115 -13.90 -5.08 18.07
C GLU A 115 -13.49 -4.60 16.68
N LEU A 116 -13.88 -5.34 15.67
CA LEU A 116 -13.64 -5.03 14.26
C LEU A 116 -14.96 -5.07 13.50
N ARG A 117 -15.07 -4.21 12.50
CA ARG A 117 -16.15 -4.27 11.53
C ARG A 117 -15.75 -5.22 10.41
N PHE A 118 -16.43 -6.36 10.36
CA PHE A 118 -16.26 -7.34 9.29
C PHE A 118 -17.24 -7.07 8.16
N VAL A 119 -16.76 -7.14 6.92
CA VAL A 119 -17.55 -7.06 5.70
C VAL A 119 -17.27 -8.30 4.86
N LEU A 120 -18.26 -9.16 4.73
CA LEU A 120 -18.23 -10.33 3.88
C LEU A 120 -18.72 -9.89 2.52
N VAL A 121 -17.97 -10.15 1.47
CA VAL A 121 -18.21 -9.65 0.11
C VAL A 121 -18.24 -10.82 -0.87
N ALA A 122 -19.22 -10.85 -1.75
CA ALA A 122 -19.31 -11.81 -2.84
C ALA A 122 -19.64 -11.09 -4.16
N TYR A 123 -18.84 -11.31 -5.19
CA TYR A 123 -19.05 -10.84 -6.56
C TYR A 123 -18.35 -11.77 -7.55
N ASP A 124 -18.85 -11.94 -8.73
CA ASP A 124 -18.24 -12.76 -9.81
C ASP A 124 -17.72 -14.13 -9.34
N ASN A 125 -18.45 -14.85 -8.50
CA ASN A 125 -18.04 -16.10 -7.86
C ASN A 125 -16.82 -16.00 -6.93
N VAL A 126 -16.35 -14.79 -6.61
CA VAL A 126 -15.27 -14.54 -5.65
C VAL A 126 -15.86 -14.13 -4.32
N THR A 127 -15.39 -14.75 -3.24
CA THR A 127 -15.75 -14.35 -1.88
C THR A 127 -14.53 -13.80 -1.13
N SER A 128 -14.76 -12.78 -0.33
CA SER A 128 -13.73 -12.17 0.50
C SER A 128 -14.30 -11.71 1.84
N ILE A 129 -13.49 -11.77 2.87
CA ILE A 129 -13.81 -11.24 4.18
C ILE A 129 -12.84 -10.09 4.46
N LEU A 130 -13.38 -8.89 4.60
CA LEU A 130 -12.64 -7.69 4.93
C LEU A 130 -12.87 -7.34 6.41
N ALA A 131 -11.92 -6.66 7.02
CA ALA A 131 -12.03 -6.14 8.37
C ALA A 131 -11.54 -4.70 8.43
N SER A 132 -12.24 -3.87 9.19
CA SER A 132 -11.85 -2.50 9.51
C SER A 132 -11.74 -2.31 11.02
N THR A 133 -10.78 -1.50 11.46
CA THR A 133 -10.70 -1.02 12.85
C THR A 133 -11.69 0.10 13.09
N ASP A 134 -12.06 0.86 12.06
CA ASP A 134 -13.14 1.83 12.14
C ASP A 134 -14.49 1.11 12.07
N LEU A 135 -15.24 1.18 13.16
CA LEU A 135 -16.56 0.54 13.31
C LEU A 135 -17.70 1.32 12.65
N THR A 136 -17.47 2.58 12.31
CA THR A 136 -18.47 3.50 11.76
C THR A 136 -18.50 3.53 10.24
N MET A 137 -17.38 3.12 9.60
CA MET A 137 -17.24 3.12 8.15
C MET A 137 -18.28 2.20 7.49
N SER A 138 -18.92 2.66 6.42
CA SER A 138 -19.88 1.86 5.67
C SER A 138 -19.24 0.63 5.01
N ALA A 139 -20.03 -0.37 4.69
CA ALA A 139 -19.53 -1.58 4.03
C ALA A 139 -19.00 -1.26 2.62
N GLU A 140 -19.70 -0.41 1.91
CA GLU A 140 -19.36 0.04 0.56
C GLU A 140 -18.03 0.82 0.54
N GLU A 141 -17.81 1.67 1.53
CA GLU A 141 -16.52 2.39 1.69
C GLU A 141 -15.38 1.42 1.94
N ILE A 142 -15.56 0.44 2.85
CA ILE A 142 -14.55 -0.58 3.14
C ILE A 142 -14.19 -1.36 1.88
N ILE A 143 -15.19 -1.77 1.08
CA ILE A 143 -14.98 -2.49 -0.18
C ILE A 143 -14.22 -1.61 -1.18
N SER A 144 -14.66 -0.38 -1.39
CA SER A 144 -14.04 0.59 -2.31
C SER A 144 -12.62 0.95 -1.92
N LEU A 145 -12.34 1.09 -0.62
CA LEU A 145 -11.00 1.36 -0.12
C LEU A 145 -10.08 0.14 -0.33
N TYR A 146 -10.57 -1.06 -0.01
CA TYR A 146 -9.75 -2.26 -0.16
C TYR A 146 -9.37 -2.56 -1.61
N GLU A 147 -10.23 -2.23 -2.57
CA GLU A 147 -9.89 -2.31 -4.00
C GLU A 147 -8.62 -1.52 -4.33
N LYS A 148 -8.46 -0.34 -3.73
CA LYS A 148 -7.29 0.54 -3.98
C LYS A 148 -5.97 -0.05 -3.48
N ARG A 149 -6.00 -1.04 -2.58
CA ARG A 149 -4.80 -1.73 -2.08
C ARG A 149 -3.94 -2.29 -3.21
N PHE A 150 -4.58 -2.81 -4.26
CA PHE A 150 -3.85 -3.39 -5.38
C PHE A 150 -2.93 -2.41 -6.12
N ARG A 151 -3.14 -1.10 -5.95
CA ARG A 151 -2.29 -0.06 -6.57
C ARG A 151 -0.84 -0.13 -6.10
N ILE A 152 -0.57 -0.63 -4.89
CA ILE A 152 0.81 -0.79 -4.41
C ILE A 152 1.59 -1.81 -5.24
N GLU A 153 0.92 -2.83 -5.78
CA GLU A 153 1.56 -3.83 -6.65
C GLU A 153 1.98 -3.21 -7.98
N HIS A 154 1.17 -2.29 -8.52
CA HIS A 154 1.55 -1.48 -9.70
C HIS A 154 2.73 -0.57 -9.37
N LEU A 155 2.72 0.10 -8.21
CA LEU A 155 3.83 0.94 -7.77
C LEU A 155 5.14 0.15 -7.67
N PHE A 156 5.12 -1.04 -7.03
CA PHE A 156 6.31 -1.90 -6.96
C PHE A 156 6.78 -2.36 -8.33
N ARG A 157 5.85 -2.68 -9.24
CA ARG A 157 6.20 -3.02 -10.62
C ARG A 157 6.88 -1.85 -11.34
N SER A 158 6.29 -0.66 -11.27
CA SER A 158 6.88 0.55 -11.86
C SER A 158 8.25 0.85 -11.26
N LEU A 159 8.38 0.79 -9.93
CA LEU A 159 9.65 0.99 -9.23
C LEU A 159 10.72 0.01 -9.72
N LYS A 160 10.36 -1.27 -9.90
CA LYS A 160 11.28 -2.32 -10.34
C LYS A 160 11.63 -2.20 -11.83
N GLN A 161 10.62 -2.03 -12.70
CA GLN A 161 10.78 -2.17 -14.14
C GLN A 161 11.22 -0.87 -14.82
N TYR A 162 10.73 0.28 -14.34
CA TYR A 162 10.92 1.56 -15.04
C TYR A 162 11.88 2.50 -14.32
N TYR A 163 11.90 2.46 -12.99
CA TYR A 163 12.74 3.37 -12.19
C TYR A 163 14.00 2.70 -11.65
N GLY A 164 14.17 1.39 -11.88
CA GLY A 164 15.35 0.65 -11.43
C GLY A 164 15.55 0.68 -9.90
N GLY A 165 14.50 0.90 -9.10
CA GLY A 165 14.61 1.09 -7.66
C GLY A 165 15.25 -0.08 -6.91
N PHE A 166 15.27 -1.28 -7.51
CA PHE A 166 15.97 -2.47 -6.99
C PHE A 166 17.23 -2.82 -7.77
N SER A 167 17.72 -1.93 -8.62
CA SER A 167 18.88 -2.17 -9.48
C SER A 167 20.20 -1.68 -8.88
N TYR A 168 20.20 -1.30 -7.60
CA TYR A 168 21.42 -0.93 -6.90
C TYR A 168 22.17 -2.19 -6.44
N HIS A 169 23.32 -2.45 -7.02
CA HIS A 169 24.11 -3.67 -6.81
C HIS A 169 25.51 -3.42 -6.23
N PHE A 170 25.70 -2.29 -5.60
CA PHE A 170 26.98 -1.98 -4.97
C PHE A 170 27.06 -2.56 -3.56
N TRP A 171 28.01 -3.45 -3.36
CA TRP A 171 28.27 -4.13 -2.11
C TRP A 171 29.70 -3.88 -1.66
N THR A 172 29.91 -3.75 -0.35
CA THR A 172 31.26 -3.72 0.21
C THR A 172 31.74 -5.14 0.52
N LYS A 173 33.05 -5.39 0.29
CA LYS A 173 33.69 -6.66 0.69
C LYS A 173 33.71 -6.88 2.21
N ALA A 174 33.59 -5.79 2.99
CA ALA A 174 33.49 -5.83 4.44
C ALA A 174 32.19 -6.44 4.96
N MET A 175 31.15 -6.52 4.10
CA MET A 175 29.85 -7.07 4.52
C MET A 175 29.93 -8.57 4.68
N PRO A 176 29.58 -9.13 5.87
CA PRO A 176 29.64 -10.56 6.11
C PRO A 176 28.60 -11.29 5.24
N ARG A 177 28.93 -12.52 4.84
CA ARG A 177 27.97 -13.35 4.10
C ARG A 177 26.79 -13.71 5.00
N LEU A 178 25.59 -13.38 4.59
CA LEU A 178 24.37 -13.71 5.30
C LEU A 178 23.91 -15.11 4.91
N ASN A 179 23.64 -15.96 5.91
CA ASN A 179 23.00 -17.24 5.67
C ASN A 179 21.52 -17.00 5.32
N ARG A 180 21.08 -17.51 4.17
CA ARG A 180 19.70 -17.42 3.70
C ARG A 180 18.69 -18.06 4.65
N TYR A 181 19.12 -19.07 5.39
CA TYR A 181 18.30 -19.89 6.31
C TYR A 181 18.69 -19.66 7.78
N LYS A 182 19.02 -18.41 8.14
CA LYS A 182 19.38 -18.04 9.51
C LYS A 182 18.31 -18.49 10.51
N LYS A 183 18.72 -19.23 11.56
CA LYS A 183 17.87 -19.58 12.70
C LYS A 183 17.81 -18.39 13.66
N LYS A 184 16.74 -18.31 14.47
CA LYS A 184 16.60 -17.25 15.48
C LYS A 184 17.74 -17.22 16.53
N THR A 185 18.38 -18.37 16.72
CA THR A 185 19.51 -18.56 17.66
C THR A 185 20.86 -18.20 17.08
N ASP A 186 20.97 -18.00 15.75
CA ASP A 186 22.24 -17.67 15.13
C ASP A 186 22.64 -16.22 15.50
N PRO A 187 23.92 -16.00 15.84
CA PRO A 187 24.40 -14.66 16.16
C PRO A 187 24.20 -13.70 15.00
N ASP A 188 24.07 -12.41 15.30
CA ASP A 188 24.01 -11.39 14.27
C ASP A 188 25.36 -11.33 13.52
N PRO A 189 25.39 -11.57 12.18
CA PRO A 189 26.63 -11.51 11.42
C PRO A 189 27.38 -10.17 11.53
N LEU A 190 26.64 -9.08 11.73
CA LEU A 190 27.25 -7.74 11.90
C LEU A 190 27.99 -7.59 13.22
N SER A 191 27.65 -8.36 14.26
CA SER A 191 28.37 -8.37 15.53
C SER A 191 29.80 -8.91 15.41
N GLN A 192 30.07 -9.69 14.36
CA GLN A 192 31.39 -10.29 14.09
C GLN A 192 32.37 -9.28 13.46
N VAL A 193 31.87 -8.16 12.92
CA VAL A 193 32.70 -7.13 12.31
C VAL A 193 33.27 -6.23 13.42
N THR A 194 34.52 -6.41 13.76
CA THR A 194 35.20 -5.70 14.86
C THR A 194 35.96 -4.46 14.38
N ASP A 195 36.44 -4.45 13.13
CA ASP A 195 37.19 -3.31 12.58
C ASP A 195 36.29 -2.08 12.38
N PRO A 196 36.60 -0.94 13.00
CA PRO A 196 35.82 0.30 12.85
C PRO A 196 35.75 0.81 11.42
N LYS A 197 36.79 0.61 10.59
CA LYS A 197 36.81 1.03 9.19
C LYS A 197 35.83 0.18 8.36
N GLU A 198 35.78 -1.13 8.60
CA GLU A 198 34.84 -2.02 7.94
C GLU A 198 33.41 -1.72 8.35
N ARG A 199 33.15 -1.48 9.64
CA ARG A 199 31.83 -1.03 10.13
C ARG A 199 31.37 0.25 9.44
N LYS A 200 32.24 1.25 9.33
CA LYS A 200 31.92 2.49 8.65
C LYS A 200 31.53 2.24 7.18
N ARG A 201 32.30 1.43 6.44
CA ARG A 201 31.99 1.07 5.04
C ARG A 201 30.66 0.37 4.90
N ILE A 202 30.31 -0.54 5.82
CA ILE A 202 29.01 -1.22 5.82
C ILE A 202 27.88 -0.21 6.01
N ILE A 203 27.99 0.68 7.00
CA ILE A 203 26.97 1.71 7.26
C ILE A 203 26.80 2.64 6.06
N GLU A 204 27.89 3.09 5.44
CA GLU A 204 27.85 3.93 4.25
C GLU A 204 27.18 3.21 3.07
N THR A 205 27.45 1.92 2.88
CA THR A 205 26.82 1.10 1.82
C THR A 205 25.31 0.94 2.05
N LEU A 206 24.89 0.68 3.30
CA LEU A 206 23.48 0.58 3.65
C LEU A 206 22.77 1.92 3.43
N ARG A 207 23.35 3.02 3.88
CA ARG A 207 22.80 4.37 3.65
C ARG A 207 22.68 4.71 2.17
N ALA A 208 23.68 4.34 1.36
CA ALA A 208 23.63 4.55 -0.08
C ALA A 208 22.50 3.75 -0.73
N THR A 209 22.26 2.51 -0.29
CA THR A 209 21.15 1.66 -0.77
C THR A 209 19.79 2.28 -0.40
N GLU A 210 19.63 2.72 0.85
CA GLU A 210 18.41 3.39 1.32
C GLU A 210 18.16 4.68 0.55
N MET A 211 19.20 5.50 0.35
CA MET A 211 19.09 6.76 -0.37
C MET A 211 18.73 6.55 -1.85
N TYR A 212 19.31 5.53 -2.50
CA TYR A 212 18.97 5.18 -3.88
C TYR A 212 17.48 4.82 -4.01
N LEU A 213 16.97 3.97 -3.11
CA LEU A 213 15.56 3.59 -3.10
C LEU A 213 14.67 4.81 -2.80
N PHE A 214 15.09 5.68 -1.90
CA PHE A 214 14.37 6.91 -1.58
C PHE A 214 14.27 7.86 -2.79
N ILE A 215 15.38 8.08 -3.51
CA ILE A 215 15.39 8.89 -4.74
C ILE A 215 14.48 8.28 -5.82
N ALA A 216 14.49 6.96 -5.99
CA ALA A 216 13.60 6.29 -6.95
C ALA A 216 12.12 6.49 -6.60
N ASN A 217 11.76 6.47 -5.31
CA ASN A 217 10.39 6.77 -4.86
C ASN A 217 10.01 8.24 -5.10
N ILE A 218 10.93 9.18 -4.88
CA ILE A 218 10.71 10.60 -5.21
C ILE A 218 10.46 10.76 -6.71
N ALA A 219 11.25 10.10 -7.56
CA ALA A 219 11.09 10.15 -9.01
C ALA A 219 9.70 9.66 -9.45
N ILE A 220 9.22 8.55 -8.89
CA ILE A 220 7.84 8.08 -9.13
C ILE A 220 6.82 9.14 -8.67
N GLY A 221 6.98 9.70 -7.48
CA GLY A 221 6.09 10.73 -6.96
C GLY A 221 6.02 11.95 -7.87
N ILE A 222 7.15 12.41 -8.38
CA ILE A 222 7.21 13.53 -9.35
C ILE A 222 6.48 13.19 -10.64
N THR A 223 6.67 12.00 -11.20
CA THR A 223 5.96 11.60 -12.44
C THR A 223 4.46 11.46 -12.22
N MET A 224 4.01 11.00 -11.04
CA MET A 224 2.60 10.99 -10.67
C MET A 224 2.03 12.41 -10.60
N ILE A 225 2.74 13.36 -10.01
CA ILE A 225 2.33 14.77 -9.94
C ILE A 225 2.24 15.36 -11.36
N ILE A 226 3.21 15.07 -12.22
CA ILE A 226 3.19 15.50 -13.62
C ILE A 226 1.97 14.94 -14.34
N SER A 227 1.68 13.65 -14.19
CA SER A 227 0.49 13.01 -14.78
C SER A 227 -0.84 13.64 -14.33
N ILE A 228 -0.89 14.20 -13.13
CA ILE A 228 -2.11 14.81 -12.58
C ILE A 228 -2.24 16.28 -12.99
N ARG A 229 -1.14 17.02 -13.00
CA ARG A 229 -1.13 18.49 -13.20
C ARG A 229 -1.03 18.93 -14.65
N TYR A 230 -0.43 18.11 -15.49
CA TYR A 230 -0.18 18.45 -16.88
C TYR A 230 -1.01 17.57 -17.80
N ASP A 231 -1.63 18.19 -18.79
CA ASP A 231 -2.40 17.51 -19.83
C ASP A 231 -1.41 17.02 -20.91
N ILE A 232 -0.92 15.80 -20.74
CA ILE A 232 0.02 15.18 -21.65
C ILE A 232 -0.78 14.27 -22.57
N ASP A 233 -0.69 14.47 -23.90
CA ASP A 233 -1.38 13.65 -24.88
C ASP A 233 -0.85 12.22 -24.87
N PRO A 234 -1.67 11.23 -24.52
CA PRO A 234 -1.27 9.84 -24.50
C PRO A 234 -0.97 9.26 -25.89
N THR A 235 -1.40 9.90 -26.98
CA THR A 235 -1.16 9.42 -28.35
C THR A 235 0.31 9.60 -28.79
N GLU A 236 1.07 10.44 -28.10
CA GLU A 236 2.51 10.59 -28.32
C GLU A 236 3.35 9.36 -27.89
N PHE A 237 2.71 8.41 -27.17
CA PHE A 237 3.40 7.22 -26.66
C PHE A 237 3.29 6.03 -27.62
N ARG A 238 4.40 5.65 -28.20
CA ARG A 238 4.53 4.67 -29.29
C ARG A 238 4.03 3.25 -29.00
N TYR A 239 3.73 2.90 -27.75
CA TYR A 239 3.44 1.51 -27.33
C TYR A 239 2.13 1.34 -26.57
N GLN A 240 1.18 2.25 -26.69
CA GLN A 240 -0.13 2.02 -26.09
C GLN A 240 -0.92 0.99 -26.89
N ARG A 241 -1.11 -0.18 -26.29
CA ARG A 241 -2.04 -1.21 -26.83
C ARG A 241 -3.51 -0.88 -26.58
N THR A 242 -3.81 0.02 -25.64
CA THR A 242 -5.18 0.38 -25.26
C THR A 242 -5.41 1.83 -25.64
N PRO A 243 -6.29 2.11 -26.59
CA PRO A 243 -6.65 3.48 -26.89
C PRO A 243 -7.38 4.12 -25.70
N VAL A 244 -6.96 5.35 -25.40
CA VAL A 244 -7.69 6.31 -24.56
C VAL A 244 -7.86 5.94 -23.08
N LYS A 245 -6.77 5.88 -22.33
CA LYS A 245 -6.86 6.29 -20.93
C LYS A 245 -6.84 7.82 -20.89
N LYS A 246 -7.83 8.41 -20.20
CA LYS A 246 -7.91 9.88 -20.01
C LYS A 246 -6.66 10.50 -19.35
N LYS A 247 -5.81 9.67 -18.71
CA LYS A 247 -4.55 10.09 -18.08
C LYS A 247 -3.44 9.07 -18.37
N PRO A 248 -2.25 9.53 -18.76
CA PRO A 248 -1.11 8.65 -19.01
C PRO A 248 -0.65 7.95 -17.71
N SER A 249 -0.11 6.75 -17.84
CA SER A 249 0.52 6.03 -16.73
C SER A 249 1.88 6.65 -16.39
N GLU A 250 2.42 6.33 -15.20
CA GLU A 250 3.76 6.76 -14.78
C GLU A 250 4.83 6.35 -15.79
N ASP A 251 4.66 5.18 -16.41
CA ASP A 251 5.57 4.64 -17.42
C ASP A 251 5.55 5.48 -18.70
N ASN A 252 4.37 5.90 -19.12
CA ASN A 252 4.20 6.77 -20.28
C ASN A 252 4.83 8.14 -20.02
N ILE A 253 4.60 8.71 -18.83
CA ILE A 253 5.23 9.97 -18.43
C ILE A 253 6.76 9.85 -18.43
N GLN A 254 7.30 8.75 -17.93
CA GLN A 254 8.73 8.53 -17.92
C GLN A 254 9.29 8.46 -19.37
N CYS A 255 8.61 7.73 -20.25
CA CYS A 255 9.00 7.66 -21.67
C CYS A 255 8.94 9.03 -22.35
N TYR A 256 7.87 9.79 -22.08
CA TYR A 256 7.72 11.16 -22.56
C TYR A 256 8.87 12.05 -22.07
N LEU A 257 9.14 12.06 -20.77
CA LEU A 257 10.21 12.86 -20.17
C LEU A 257 11.59 12.48 -20.72
N ARG A 258 11.86 11.20 -20.95
CA ARG A 258 13.12 10.75 -21.58
C ARG A 258 13.25 11.31 -22.99
N LYS A 259 12.22 11.15 -23.81
CA LYS A 259 12.22 11.66 -25.20
C LYS A 259 12.39 13.18 -25.19
N TRP A 260 11.61 13.87 -24.37
CA TRP A 260 11.64 15.30 -24.25
C TRP A 260 13.00 15.82 -23.76
N LEU A 261 13.58 15.22 -22.73
CA LEU A 261 14.89 15.57 -22.19
C LEU A 261 15.97 15.40 -23.25
N PHE A 262 15.94 14.30 -24.00
CA PHE A 262 16.90 14.01 -25.06
C PHE A 262 16.82 15.06 -26.17
N CYS A 263 15.62 15.38 -26.64
CA CYS A 263 15.43 16.41 -27.67
C CYS A 263 15.91 17.79 -27.21
N ASN A 264 15.64 18.17 -25.98
CA ASN A 264 15.99 19.50 -25.47
C ASN A 264 17.47 19.63 -25.06
N LEU A 265 18.11 18.56 -24.58
CA LEU A 265 19.55 18.57 -24.32
C LEU A 265 20.39 18.69 -25.59
N THR A 266 19.85 18.24 -26.73
CA THR A 266 20.54 18.32 -28.02
C THR A 266 20.31 19.64 -28.75
N THR A 267 19.23 20.36 -28.48
CA THR A 267 18.80 21.54 -29.24
C THR A 267 19.02 22.88 -28.54
N GLU A 268 19.06 22.94 -27.20
CA GLU A 268 19.16 24.21 -26.47
C GLU A 268 20.05 24.12 -25.23
N ALA A 269 21.32 24.50 -25.37
CA ALA A 269 22.20 24.69 -24.22
C ALA A 269 21.70 25.88 -23.37
N GLY A 270 21.26 25.62 -22.12
CA GLY A 270 20.97 26.66 -21.12
C GLY A 270 19.56 26.73 -20.57
N LYS A 271 18.58 26.00 -21.07
CA LYS A 271 17.25 25.96 -20.45
C LYS A 271 17.19 24.97 -19.29
N SER A 272 16.68 25.38 -18.15
CA SER A 272 16.43 24.46 -17.02
C SER A 272 15.29 23.49 -17.37
N ILE A 273 15.33 22.28 -16.84
CA ILE A 273 14.26 21.27 -16.99
C ILE A 273 12.90 21.86 -16.59
N ASN A 274 12.86 22.69 -15.54
CA ASN A 274 11.64 23.36 -15.08
C ASN A 274 11.10 24.36 -16.09
N SER A 275 11.95 25.22 -16.68
CA SER A 275 11.50 26.21 -17.67
C SER A 275 11.00 25.53 -18.94
N ALA A 276 11.61 24.41 -19.30
CA ALA A 276 11.21 23.66 -20.47
C ALA A 276 9.89 22.89 -20.25
N ILE A 277 9.64 22.30 -19.07
CA ILE A 277 8.34 21.70 -18.72
C ILE A 277 7.22 22.76 -18.71
N ILE A 278 7.51 23.96 -18.22
CA ILE A 278 6.53 25.08 -18.15
C ILE A 278 6.23 25.66 -19.53
N SER A 279 7.27 25.81 -20.37
CA SER A 279 7.11 26.37 -21.73
C SER A 279 6.42 25.44 -22.72
N ASN A 280 6.52 24.11 -22.53
CA ASN A 280 5.94 23.12 -23.43
C ASN A 280 4.44 22.83 -23.25
N LYS A 281 3.72 23.66 -22.51
CA LYS A 281 2.25 23.61 -22.48
C LYS A 281 1.61 23.83 -23.86
N HIS A 282 2.37 24.25 -24.86
CA HIS A 282 1.84 24.69 -26.16
C HIS A 282 2.57 24.15 -27.41
N CYS A 283 3.47 23.18 -27.30
CA CYS A 283 4.18 22.70 -28.51
C CYS A 283 4.29 21.15 -28.55
N PRO A 284 3.24 20.44 -29.00
CA PRO A 284 3.27 18.97 -29.13
C PRO A 284 4.07 18.46 -30.34
N ASN A 285 4.32 19.26 -31.36
CA ASN A 285 4.64 18.75 -32.71
C ASN A 285 6.09 18.90 -33.20
N GLN A 286 7.03 19.43 -32.43
CA GLN A 286 8.40 19.63 -32.94
C GLN A 286 9.31 18.38 -32.86
N CYS A 287 8.96 17.34 -32.08
CA CYS A 287 9.76 16.12 -31.99
C CYS A 287 9.35 15.00 -32.95
N ALA A 288 8.38 15.22 -33.84
CA ALA A 288 7.90 14.20 -34.77
C ALA A 288 8.71 14.12 -36.07
N GLN A 289 9.75 14.95 -36.26
CA GLN A 289 10.54 15.04 -37.51
C GLN A 289 11.99 14.52 -37.38
N LEU A 290 12.30 13.72 -36.32
CA LEU A 290 13.61 13.03 -36.26
C LEU A 290 13.42 11.52 -36.28
#